data_ee2de839d1d69a9df7a45c0f0f29afca
#
_entry.id   ee2de839d1d69a9df7a45c0f0f29afca
#
_cell.length_a   1.000
_cell.length_b   1.000
_cell.length_c   1.000
_cell.angle_alpha   90.00
_cell.angle_beta   90.00
_cell.angle_gamma   90.00
#
_symmetry.space_group_name_H-M   'P 1'
#
loop_
_entity.id
_entity.type
_entity.pdbx_description
1 polymer ?
#
loop_
_entity_poly.entity_id
_entity_poly.type
_entity_poly.pdbx_seq_one_letter_code
_entity_poly.pdbx_strand_id
1 'polypeptide(L)'
;MPVDPATEDHCDRSRRTLLRTLTGGGALATLTASALSGTSAAALARPTADTSDSHRFAADAFRPSGRVREYWIQAESFEHNAVPNGRDGMTGRPFTPDQTTFWAVGFRAYTAGWSCPLKADLGPQGIGSNSGIPGPVLRAEVGDVIRVHFRNMDEHYKWPHSMHPHGVRYDRSNDGAWLADDPHQPGTAVPYGASYTYTWFCSPSSVGTWPYHDHSQPQSITAPSADGTRKPGPGGGPVMEIGAELGLFGVLAITDQHTPQVDREFILFLHDASPADVPSLAHPLDMFNGGAFVDNTPTFRAKTGDRVRWRIAALGNDFHVFHVHGHRWHSPAGWVDSQLLGPSTTLTVEYVEDNPGHWIYHCHVTEHMMGGMVGRYLVTE
;
A
#
# COMPACT_ATOMS: atom_id res chain seq x y z
N MET A 1 5.57 22.59 1.34
CA MET A 1 6.36 23.58 2.11
C MET A 1 7.45 22.83 2.85
N PRO A 2 8.69 23.27 2.89
CA PRO A 2 9.69 22.66 3.76
C PRO A 2 9.21 22.80 5.21
N VAL A 3 9.25 21.69 5.95
CA VAL A 3 8.90 21.66 7.37
C VAL A 3 9.91 22.53 8.11
N ASP A 4 9.42 23.45 8.94
CA ASP A 4 10.27 24.30 9.78
C ASP A 4 11.18 23.41 10.65
N PRO A 5 12.52 23.60 10.65
CA PRO A 5 13.44 22.84 11.49
C PRO A 5 13.11 22.86 12.99
N ALA A 6 12.41 23.88 13.47
CA ALA A 6 11.94 23.97 14.87
C ALA A 6 10.83 22.94 15.18
N THR A 7 9.99 22.57 14.20
CA THR A 7 8.97 21.53 14.35
C THR A 7 9.57 20.13 14.38
N GLU A 8 10.65 19.88 13.64
CA GLU A 8 11.36 18.58 13.66
C GLU A 8 11.96 18.29 15.04
N ASP A 9 12.53 19.29 15.72
CA ASP A 9 13.14 19.11 17.04
C ASP A 9 12.09 18.84 18.14
N HIS A 10 10.89 19.39 18.01
CA HIS A 10 9.79 19.13 18.92
C HIS A 10 9.22 17.71 18.76
N CYS A 11 9.12 17.22 17.54
CA CYS A 11 8.69 15.86 17.25
C CYS A 11 9.68 14.80 17.75
N ASP A 12 10.98 15.05 17.67
CA ASP A 12 12.01 14.11 18.15
C ASP A 12 12.05 14.03 19.70
N ARG A 13 11.79 15.13 20.39
CA ARG A 13 11.67 15.16 21.87
C ARG A 13 10.43 14.40 22.37
N SER A 14 9.32 14.47 21.67
CA SER A 14 8.07 13.76 21.99
C SER A 14 8.26 12.24 21.93
N ARG A 15 9.06 11.71 20.98
CA ARG A 15 9.41 10.28 20.88
C ARG A 15 10.22 9.77 22.08
N ARG A 16 11.14 10.57 22.61
CA ARG A 16 11.99 10.16 23.75
C ARG A 16 11.18 10.08 25.05
N THR A 17 10.12 10.86 25.18
CA THR A 17 9.23 10.85 26.34
C THR A 17 8.28 9.65 26.30
N LEU A 18 7.75 9.30 25.14
CA LEU A 18 6.84 8.14 24.97
C LEU A 18 7.53 6.79 25.25
N LEU A 19 8.81 6.65 24.86
CA LEU A 19 9.62 5.45 25.12
C LEU A 19 9.99 5.27 26.61
N ARG A 20 9.97 6.33 27.42
CA ARG A 20 10.28 6.27 28.85
C ARG A 20 9.10 5.91 29.75
N THR A 21 7.86 6.08 29.28
CA THR A 21 6.64 5.78 30.06
C THR A 21 6.13 4.36 29.92
N LEU A 22 6.68 3.54 29.01
CA LEU A 22 6.26 2.13 28.78
C LEU A 22 7.07 1.08 29.54
N THR A 23 8.01 1.50 30.40
CA THR A 23 8.81 0.57 31.23
C THR A 23 8.50 0.70 32.72
N GLY A 24 7.27 0.42 33.12
CA GLY A 24 6.96 0.42 34.55
C GLY A 24 5.56 -0.12 34.87
N GLY A 25 5.51 -1.31 35.42
CA GLY A 25 4.32 -1.75 36.14
C GLY A 25 3.81 -3.15 35.76
N GLY A 26 4.45 -4.19 36.26
CA GLY A 26 3.90 -5.54 36.28
C GLY A 26 2.92 -5.72 37.44
N ALA A 27 1.85 -6.45 37.20
CA ALA A 27 1.09 -7.14 38.25
C ALA A 27 0.53 -8.45 37.68
N LEU A 28 1.04 -9.57 38.21
CA LEU A 28 0.48 -10.90 38.02
C LEU A 28 -0.85 -11.01 38.77
N ALA A 29 -1.85 -11.56 38.12
CA ALA A 29 -3.00 -12.17 38.78
C ALA A 29 -3.24 -13.57 38.22
N THR A 30 -2.97 -14.57 39.04
CA THR A 30 -3.27 -15.98 38.81
C THR A 30 -4.75 -16.23 39.12
N LEU A 31 -5.46 -16.90 38.23
CA LEU A 31 -6.74 -17.54 38.54
C LEU A 31 -6.77 -18.97 38.00
N THR A 32 -7.12 -19.85 38.92
CA THR A 32 -7.12 -21.30 38.85
C THR A 32 -8.25 -21.88 38.01
N ALA A 33 -7.93 -22.99 37.33
CA ALA A 33 -8.85 -23.81 36.56
C ALA A 33 -9.71 -24.71 37.46
N SER A 34 -10.96 -24.93 37.07
CA SER A 34 -11.78 -26.07 37.53
C SER A 34 -12.38 -26.76 36.31
N ALA A 35 -12.10 -28.06 36.22
CA ALA A 35 -12.63 -28.96 35.21
C ALA A 35 -13.99 -29.49 35.61
N LEU A 36 -14.90 -29.65 34.64
CA LEU A 36 -16.05 -30.57 34.74
C LEU A 36 -16.26 -31.27 33.40
N SER A 37 -16.16 -32.58 33.49
CA SER A 37 -16.45 -33.58 32.46
C SER A 37 -17.94 -33.84 32.29
N GLY A 38 -18.41 -34.00 31.07
CA GLY A 38 -19.74 -34.47 30.77
C GLY A 38 -19.85 -35.04 29.35
N THR A 39 -19.89 -36.37 29.27
CA THR A 39 -20.16 -37.15 28.06
C THR A 39 -21.65 -37.22 27.76
N SER A 40 -22.05 -37.02 26.52
CA SER A 40 -23.27 -37.57 25.96
C SER A 40 -23.23 -37.72 24.45
N ALA A 41 -23.50 -38.94 24.01
CA ALA A 41 -23.64 -39.31 22.60
C ALA A 41 -24.98 -38.80 22.05
N ALA A 42 -25.00 -38.28 20.87
CA ALA A 42 -26.21 -38.00 20.12
C ALA A 42 -26.07 -38.31 18.62
N ALA A 43 -27.16 -38.85 18.11
CA ALA A 43 -27.32 -39.53 16.84
C ALA A 43 -27.06 -38.67 15.59
N LEU A 44 -26.59 -39.35 14.52
CA LEU A 44 -26.46 -38.88 13.16
C LEU A 44 -27.85 -38.56 12.53
N ALA A 45 -28.10 -37.28 12.30
CA ALA A 45 -29.11 -36.83 11.35
C ALA A 45 -28.42 -36.21 10.15
N ARG A 46 -28.69 -36.71 8.93
CA ARG A 46 -28.24 -36.13 7.67
C ARG A 46 -28.94 -34.78 7.48
N PRO A 47 -28.22 -33.70 7.22
CA PRO A 47 -28.85 -32.47 6.76
C PRO A 47 -29.09 -32.54 5.24
N THR A 48 -30.32 -32.23 4.84
CA THR A 48 -30.66 -31.86 3.45
C THR A 48 -29.94 -30.53 3.12
N ALA A 49 -29.19 -30.54 2.03
CA ALA A 49 -28.49 -29.35 1.56
C ALA A 49 -29.50 -28.28 1.10
N ASP A 50 -29.63 -27.21 1.88
CA ASP A 50 -30.21 -25.95 1.44
C ASP A 50 -29.12 -25.12 0.82
N THR A 51 -29.20 -24.87 -0.51
CA THR A 51 -28.18 -24.23 -1.32
C THR A 51 -28.22 -22.70 -1.28
N SER A 52 -28.96 -22.09 -0.36
CA SER A 52 -29.14 -20.63 -0.25
C SER A 52 -28.22 -19.93 0.74
N ASP A 53 -27.35 -20.65 1.47
CA ASP A 53 -26.56 -20.08 2.57
C ASP A 53 -25.02 -20.07 2.35
N SER A 54 -24.57 -20.22 1.11
CA SER A 54 -23.13 -20.31 0.79
C SER A 54 -22.37 -18.98 0.85
N HIS A 55 -23.01 -17.86 1.19
CA HIS A 55 -22.37 -16.52 1.26
C HIS A 55 -22.35 -15.88 2.63
N ARG A 56 -22.82 -16.54 3.66
CA ARG A 56 -22.47 -16.13 5.01
C ARG A 56 -21.05 -16.60 5.28
N PHE A 57 -20.06 -15.73 5.00
CA PHE A 57 -18.77 -15.86 5.65
C PHE A 57 -19.06 -16.06 7.12
N ALA A 58 -18.55 -17.16 7.69
CA ALA A 58 -18.69 -17.42 9.11
C ALA A 58 -17.97 -16.33 9.92
N ALA A 59 -18.56 -15.15 9.99
CA ALA A 59 -18.10 -14.00 10.75
C ALA A 59 -17.93 -14.35 12.24
N ASP A 60 -18.67 -15.35 12.70
CA ASP A 60 -18.73 -15.74 14.11
C ASP A 60 -17.58 -16.67 14.56
N ALA A 61 -16.80 -17.25 13.65
CA ALA A 61 -15.77 -18.24 14.02
C ALA A 61 -14.38 -17.64 14.26
N PHE A 62 -14.06 -16.44 13.71
CA PHE A 62 -12.77 -15.81 13.91
C PHE A 62 -12.88 -14.68 14.94
N ARG A 63 -12.27 -14.88 16.10
CA ARG A 63 -12.10 -13.84 17.11
C ARG A 63 -10.62 -13.44 17.14
N PRO A 64 -10.29 -12.16 16.86
CA PRO A 64 -8.92 -11.69 17.02
C PRO A 64 -8.47 -11.89 18.45
N SER A 65 -7.32 -12.53 18.64
CA SER A 65 -6.67 -12.71 19.94
C SER A 65 -5.35 -11.96 20.05
N GLY A 66 -4.97 -11.25 18.98
CA GLY A 66 -3.71 -10.54 18.87
C GLY A 66 -3.79 -9.09 19.35
N ARG A 67 -2.76 -8.34 18.97
CA ARG A 67 -2.61 -6.94 19.35
C ARG A 67 -3.43 -6.04 18.46
N VAL A 68 -3.77 -4.85 18.97
CA VAL A 68 -4.26 -3.74 18.14
C VAL A 68 -3.04 -3.00 17.60
N ARG A 69 -2.92 -2.94 16.26
CA ARG A 69 -1.91 -2.16 15.54
C ARG A 69 -2.56 -0.86 15.10
N GLU A 70 -2.18 0.24 15.70
CA GLU A 70 -2.77 1.55 15.40
C GLU A 70 -1.87 2.33 14.45
N TYR A 71 -2.47 2.88 13.41
CA TYR A 71 -1.83 3.71 12.39
C TYR A 71 -2.60 5.01 12.22
N TRP A 72 -1.89 6.13 12.21
CA TRP A 72 -2.44 7.46 11.90
C TRP A 72 -1.97 7.82 10.49
N ILE A 73 -2.91 7.78 9.56
CA ILE A 73 -2.65 8.00 8.13
C ILE A 73 -3.37 9.28 7.69
N GLN A 74 -2.71 10.04 6.84
CA GLN A 74 -3.29 11.25 6.26
C GLN A 74 -3.15 11.19 4.74
N ALA A 75 -4.23 11.50 4.00
CA ALA A 75 -4.14 11.81 2.59
C ALA A 75 -3.68 13.25 2.42
N GLU A 76 -2.65 13.49 1.64
CA GLU A 76 -2.07 14.82 1.39
C GLU A 76 -1.75 15.00 -0.07
N SER A 77 -2.06 16.19 -0.61
CA SER A 77 -1.62 16.60 -1.93
C SER A 77 -0.24 17.27 -1.89
N PHE A 78 0.58 16.99 -2.90
CA PHE A 78 1.92 17.56 -3.07
C PHE A 78 2.35 17.51 -4.52
N GLU A 79 3.27 18.40 -4.91
CA GLU A 79 3.96 18.26 -6.18
C GLU A 79 4.94 17.09 -6.12
N HIS A 80 4.79 16.16 -7.06
CA HIS A 80 5.64 14.97 -7.17
C HIS A 80 6.39 14.98 -8.50
N ASN A 81 7.72 14.83 -8.44
CA ASN A 81 8.56 14.66 -9.62
C ASN A 81 9.03 13.20 -9.71
N ALA A 82 8.53 12.47 -10.71
CA ALA A 82 8.89 11.07 -10.94
C ALA A 82 10.34 10.88 -11.45
N VAL A 83 11.00 11.94 -11.93
CA VAL A 83 12.38 11.89 -12.44
C VAL A 83 13.25 12.97 -11.76
N PRO A 84 13.44 12.91 -10.42
CA PRO A 84 14.11 13.96 -9.67
C PRO A 84 15.56 14.20 -10.07
N ASN A 85 16.25 13.21 -10.67
CA ASN A 85 17.61 13.36 -11.20
C ASN A 85 17.67 14.04 -12.58
N GLY A 86 16.51 14.37 -13.17
CA GLY A 86 16.40 15.07 -14.46
C GLY A 86 16.87 14.26 -15.66
N ARG A 87 17.09 12.95 -15.51
CA ARG A 87 17.54 12.07 -16.61
C ARG A 87 17.28 10.60 -16.32
N ASP A 88 17.19 9.80 -17.38
CA ASP A 88 17.28 8.35 -17.31
C ASP A 88 18.73 7.89 -17.14
N GLY A 89 19.05 7.18 -16.08
CA GLY A 89 20.38 6.66 -15.80
C GLY A 89 20.83 5.51 -16.73
N MET A 90 19.93 4.93 -17.53
CA MET A 90 20.25 3.87 -18.48
C MET A 90 20.67 4.44 -19.85
N THR A 91 19.89 5.36 -20.37
CA THR A 91 20.08 5.92 -21.72
C THR A 91 20.74 7.30 -21.73
N GLY A 92 20.76 7.99 -20.59
CA GLY A 92 21.19 9.37 -20.46
C GLY A 92 20.19 10.41 -20.97
N ARG A 93 18.99 9.99 -21.41
CA ARG A 93 17.94 10.88 -21.89
C ARG A 93 17.59 11.92 -20.82
N PRO A 94 17.65 13.23 -21.12
CA PRO A 94 17.27 14.26 -20.18
C PRO A 94 15.75 14.46 -20.13
N PHE A 95 15.27 14.94 -18.97
CA PHE A 95 13.90 15.38 -18.75
C PHE A 95 13.89 16.74 -18.07
N THR A 96 12.94 17.56 -18.42
CA THR A 96 12.65 18.79 -17.69
C THR A 96 11.58 18.55 -16.62
N PRO A 97 11.54 19.31 -15.52
CA PRO A 97 10.57 19.09 -14.44
C PRO A 97 9.11 19.13 -14.92
N ASP A 98 8.78 19.99 -15.88
CA ASP A 98 7.43 20.08 -16.47
C ASP A 98 6.98 18.82 -17.23
N GLN A 99 7.92 17.95 -17.61
CA GLN A 99 7.61 16.66 -18.24
C GLN A 99 7.27 15.56 -17.24
N THR A 100 7.71 15.69 -15.99
CA THR A 100 7.70 14.59 -15.03
C THR A 100 7.16 14.95 -13.65
N THR A 101 6.71 16.19 -13.47
CA THR A 101 6.10 16.69 -12.23
C THR A 101 4.59 16.80 -12.36
N PHE A 102 3.87 16.32 -11.37
CA PHE A 102 2.42 16.41 -11.31
C PHE A 102 1.94 16.62 -9.87
N TRP A 103 0.70 17.09 -9.73
CA TRP A 103 0.04 17.13 -8.44
C TRP A 103 -0.43 15.73 -8.06
N ALA A 104 0.20 15.17 -7.06
CA ALA A 104 -0.12 13.88 -6.50
C ALA A 104 -0.95 14.02 -5.23
N VAL A 105 -1.65 12.96 -4.85
CA VAL A 105 -2.21 12.76 -3.52
C VAL A 105 -1.70 11.44 -3.00
N GLY A 106 -1.11 11.42 -1.81
CA GLY A 106 -0.52 10.22 -1.24
C GLY A 106 -0.88 10.02 0.22
N PHE A 107 -0.78 8.79 0.68
CA PHE A 107 -0.93 8.46 2.10
C PHE A 107 0.37 8.69 2.85
N ARG A 108 0.29 9.41 3.98
CA ARG A 108 1.43 9.65 4.86
C ARG A 108 1.13 9.22 6.29
N ALA A 109 2.13 8.66 6.96
CA ALA A 109 2.01 8.19 8.32
C ALA A 109 2.43 9.27 9.33
N TYR A 110 1.73 9.30 10.44
CA TYR A 110 1.90 10.24 11.55
C TYR A 110 2.05 9.51 12.87
N THR A 111 2.55 10.21 13.87
CA THR A 111 2.45 9.80 15.28
C THR A 111 0.99 9.91 15.75
N ALA A 112 0.69 9.30 16.90
CA ALA A 112 -0.65 9.28 17.47
C ALA A 112 -1.32 10.66 17.47
N GLY A 113 -2.59 10.69 17.02
CA GLY A 113 -3.38 11.92 16.91
C GLY A 113 -2.91 12.86 15.80
N TRP A 114 -2.16 12.37 14.81
CA TRP A 114 -1.54 13.14 13.71
C TRP A 114 -0.66 14.30 14.21
N SER A 115 0.00 14.12 15.36
CA SER A 115 0.77 15.18 16.00
C SER A 115 2.01 15.58 15.21
N CYS A 116 2.72 14.58 14.64
CA CYS A 116 3.90 14.80 13.82
C CYS A 116 3.96 13.81 12.65
N PRO A 117 4.37 14.26 11.44
CA PRO A 117 4.65 13.33 10.37
C PRO A 117 5.80 12.39 10.78
N LEU A 118 5.69 11.12 10.43
CA LEU A 118 6.82 10.21 10.55
C LEU A 118 7.87 10.61 9.52
N LYS A 119 9.16 10.47 9.88
CA LYS A 119 10.23 10.76 8.93
C LYS A 119 10.07 9.88 7.68
N ALA A 120 10.33 10.48 6.54
CA ALA A 120 10.55 9.74 5.32
C ALA A 120 11.81 8.89 5.52
N ASP A 121 11.64 7.66 5.98
CA ASP A 121 12.70 6.67 5.99
C ASP A 121 12.72 6.04 4.60
N LEU A 122 13.38 6.74 3.70
CA LEU A 122 13.49 6.27 2.32
C LEU A 122 14.42 5.07 2.19
N GLY A 123 15.06 4.59 3.27
CA GLY A 123 15.89 3.41 3.28
C GLY A 123 16.44 2.96 1.93
N PRO A 124 17.17 1.88 1.82
CA PRO A 124 17.67 1.41 0.51
C PRO A 124 16.56 0.96 -0.45
N GLN A 125 15.31 0.94 0.01
CA GLN A 125 14.15 0.50 -0.78
C GLN A 125 13.35 1.64 -1.41
N GLY A 126 13.70 2.89 -1.15
CA GLY A 126 12.96 4.05 -1.64
C GLY A 126 11.54 4.20 -1.04
N ILE A 127 11.17 3.37 -0.07
CA ILE A 127 9.88 3.39 0.59
C ILE A 127 10.09 3.70 2.07
N GLY A 128 9.48 4.77 2.50
CA GLY A 128 9.45 5.15 3.90
C GLY A 128 8.03 5.42 4.36
N SER A 129 7.89 5.69 5.64
CA SER A 129 6.61 6.05 6.25
C SER A 129 5.99 7.31 5.65
N ASN A 130 6.76 8.07 4.89
CA ASN A 130 6.37 9.38 4.36
C ASN A 130 6.96 9.71 2.98
N SER A 131 7.22 8.71 2.15
CA SER A 131 7.59 8.94 0.74
C SER A 131 6.46 9.63 -0.03
N GLY A 132 5.22 9.37 0.34
CA GLY A 132 4.03 9.86 -0.31
C GLY A 132 3.51 8.89 -1.37
N ILE A 133 4.34 8.46 -2.30
CA ILE A 133 4.06 7.42 -3.29
C ILE A 133 5.19 6.40 -3.24
N PRO A 134 4.91 5.15 -2.90
CA PRO A 134 3.67 4.65 -2.31
C PRO A 134 3.46 5.14 -0.87
N GLY A 135 2.27 4.91 -0.36
CA GLY A 135 1.94 5.10 1.04
C GLY A 135 2.68 4.12 1.96
N PRO A 136 2.56 4.28 3.30
CA PRO A 136 3.29 3.49 4.28
C PRO A 136 2.94 2.01 4.22
N VAL A 137 3.92 1.15 4.54
CA VAL A 137 3.70 -0.28 4.73
C VAL A 137 3.02 -0.52 6.07
N LEU A 138 1.79 -1.04 6.06
CA LEU A 138 1.07 -1.43 7.27
C LEU A 138 1.36 -2.89 7.58
N ARG A 139 2.00 -3.16 8.72
CA ARG A 139 2.46 -4.49 9.12
C ARG A 139 1.61 -5.04 10.24
N ALA A 140 1.19 -6.31 10.11
CA ALA A 140 0.48 -7.01 11.17
C ALA A 140 0.79 -8.52 11.13
N GLU A 141 0.35 -9.22 12.16
CA GLU A 141 0.40 -10.68 12.25
C GLU A 141 -1.01 -11.26 12.28
N VAL A 142 -1.14 -12.51 11.89
CA VAL A 142 -2.41 -13.25 12.04
C VAL A 142 -2.88 -13.15 13.49
N GLY A 143 -4.15 -12.80 13.68
CA GLY A 143 -4.76 -12.52 14.97
C GLY A 143 -4.76 -11.05 15.37
N ASP A 144 -3.95 -10.20 14.74
CA ASP A 144 -3.95 -8.76 15.03
C ASP A 144 -5.20 -8.07 14.47
N VAL A 145 -5.53 -6.95 15.08
CA VAL A 145 -6.48 -5.96 14.61
C VAL A 145 -5.70 -4.75 14.12
N ILE A 146 -5.86 -4.39 12.86
CA ILE A 146 -5.34 -3.14 12.31
C ILE A 146 -6.40 -2.06 12.51
N ARG A 147 -6.04 -0.98 13.19
CA ARG A 147 -6.88 0.20 13.33
C ARG A 147 -6.22 1.38 12.64
N VAL A 148 -6.85 1.87 11.59
CA VAL A 148 -6.34 3.01 10.81
C VAL A 148 -7.17 4.24 11.12
N HIS A 149 -6.55 5.20 11.81
CA HIS A 149 -7.08 6.54 11.97
C HIS A 149 -6.73 7.34 10.72
N PHE A 150 -7.69 7.48 9.83
CA PHE A 150 -7.53 8.18 8.57
C PHE A 150 -8.01 9.62 8.69
N ARG A 151 -7.29 10.56 8.07
CA ARG A 151 -7.68 11.95 7.92
C ARG A 151 -7.43 12.41 6.49
N ASN A 152 -8.38 13.12 5.91
CA ASN A 152 -8.23 13.69 4.58
C ASN A 152 -7.77 15.15 4.67
N MET A 153 -6.57 15.45 4.15
CA MET A 153 -5.98 16.79 4.06
C MET A 153 -5.48 17.07 2.63
N ASP A 154 -6.19 16.57 1.61
CA ASP A 154 -5.96 16.91 0.21
C ASP A 154 -6.34 18.38 -0.03
N GLU A 155 -5.39 19.28 0.16
CA GLU A 155 -5.62 20.72 0.03
C GLU A 155 -5.76 21.18 -1.43
N HIS A 156 -5.15 20.46 -2.36
CA HIS A 156 -5.13 20.84 -3.78
C HIS A 156 -6.47 20.56 -4.46
N TYR A 157 -6.93 19.31 -4.41
CA TYR A 157 -8.17 18.90 -5.07
C TYR A 157 -9.39 19.06 -4.16
N LYS A 158 -9.19 18.90 -2.84
CA LYS A 158 -10.24 18.88 -1.81
C LYS A 158 -11.33 17.84 -2.09
N TRP A 159 -10.93 16.74 -2.72
CA TRP A 159 -11.81 15.61 -2.99
C TRP A 159 -12.03 14.77 -1.73
N PRO A 160 -13.15 14.05 -1.65
CA PRO A 160 -13.30 13.02 -0.64
C PRO A 160 -12.36 11.86 -0.94
N HIS A 161 -11.80 11.25 0.11
CA HIS A 161 -10.94 10.09 -0.01
C HIS A 161 -11.35 9.02 1.00
N SER A 162 -10.87 7.78 0.80
CA SER A 162 -11.10 6.66 1.68
C SER A 162 -9.87 5.77 1.78
N MET A 163 -9.96 4.68 2.55
CA MET A 163 -8.98 3.61 2.53
C MET A 163 -9.72 2.27 2.43
N HIS A 164 -9.56 1.60 1.30
CA HIS A 164 -10.09 0.26 1.05
C HIS A 164 -8.95 -0.77 1.14
N PRO A 165 -9.05 -1.80 2.01
CA PRO A 165 -8.02 -2.82 2.17
C PRO A 165 -8.34 -4.08 1.39
N HIS A 166 -7.32 -4.78 0.93
CA HIS A 166 -7.43 -6.14 0.43
C HIS A 166 -6.90 -7.16 1.46
N GLY A 167 -7.31 -8.41 1.35
CA GLY A 167 -6.75 -9.56 2.07
C GLY A 167 -7.04 -9.66 3.57
N VAL A 168 -7.71 -8.69 4.16
CA VAL A 168 -8.14 -8.68 5.56
C VAL A 168 -9.65 -8.79 5.68
N ARG A 169 -10.16 -9.03 6.89
CA ARG A 169 -11.60 -9.11 7.16
C ARG A 169 -12.09 -7.81 7.78
N TYR A 170 -13.22 -7.35 7.32
CA TYR A 170 -13.90 -6.14 7.79
C TYR A 170 -15.41 -6.27 7.58
N ASP A 171 -16.18 -5.45 8.25
CA ASP A 171 -17.59 -5.24 7.98
C ASP A 171 -17.81 -4.08 7.00
N ARG A 172 -19.05 -3.88 6.57
CA ARG A 172 -19.40 -2.85 5.58
C ARG A 172 -18.99 -1.44 6.00
N SER A 173 -18.96 -1.12 7.29
CA SER A 173 -18.55 0.21 7.78
C SER A 173 -17.03 0.43 7.69
N ASN A 174 -16.26 -0.61 7.50
CA ASN A 174 -14.80 -0.59 7.43
C ASN A 174 -14.24 -0.92 6.02
N ASP A 175 -15.13 -0.98 5.03
CA ASP A 175 -14.83 -1.31 3.64
C ASP A 175 -14.11 -0.18 2.89
N GLY A 176 -14.50 1.07 3.11
CA GLY A 176 -13.93 2.22 2.42
C GLY A 176 -14.42 2.38 0.97
N ALA A 177 -15.15 1.43 0.40
CA ALA A 177 -15.62 1.49 -0.98
C ALA A 177 -16.96 2.24 -1.07
N TRP A 178 -16.99 3.31 -1.86
CA TRP A 178 -18.20 4.09 -2.11
C TRP A 178 -19.08 3.40 -3.15
N LEU A 179 -20.40 3.43 -2.91
CA LEU A 179 -21.41 2.91 -3.83
C LEU A 179 -22.50 3.94 -4.08
N ALA A 180 -22.95 4.03 -5.33
CA ALA A 180 -23.98 5.00 -5.73
C ALA A 180 -25.37 4.73 -5.13
N ASP A 181 -25.66 3.48 -4.76
CA ASP A 181 -26.90 3.07 -4.09
C ASP A 181 -26.86 3.23 -2.56
N ASP A 182 -25.65 3.47 -2.00
CA ASP A 182 -25.42 3.76 -0.57
C ASP A 182 -24.39 4.92 -0.41
N PRO A 183 -24.69 6.12 -0.95
CA PRO A 183 -23.71 7.20 -1.08
C PRO A 183 -23.32 7.85 0.26
N HIS A 184 -24.06 7.54 1.34
CA HIS A 184 -23.84 8.10 2.68
C HIS A 184 -23.20 7.10 3.65
N GLN A 185 -22.75 5.94 3.16
CA GLN A 185 -22.02 4.98 3.98
C GLN A 185 -20.80 5.65 4.63
N PRO A 186 -20.68 5.64 5.97
CA PRO A 186 -19.54 6.23 6.65
C PRO A 186 -18.21 5.62 6.20
N GLY A 187 -17.18 6.47 6.09
CA GLY A 187 -15.82 6.03 5.72
C GLY A 187 -15.58 5.80 4.23
N THR A 188 -16.58 5.93 3.36
CA THR A 188 -16.42 5.70 1.92
C THR A 188 -16.13 6.97 1.11
N ALA A 189 -16.34 8.15 1.70
CA ALA A 189 -16.08 9.43 1.08
C ALA A 189 -15.77 10.46 2.18
N VAL A 190 -14.62 10.34 2.83
CA VAL A 190 -14.21 11.22 3.92
C VAL A 190 -13.84 12.59 3.32
N PRO A 191 -14.58 13.66 3.63
CA PRO A 191 -14.34 14.96 3.03
C PRO A 191 -13.03 15.61 3.51
N TYR A 192 -12.55 16.59 2.77
CA TYR A 192 -11.40 17.40 3.18
C TYR A 192 -11.58 17.96 4.60
N GLY A 193 -10.55 17.82 5.44
CA GLY A 193 -10.53 18.23 6.84
C GLY A 193 -11.20 17.26 7.81
N ALA A 194 -11.89 16.24 7.33
CA ALA A 194 -12.54 15.23 8.16
C ALA A 194 -11.65 14.00 8.40
N SER A 195 -12.08 13.14 9.34
CA SER A 195 -11.39 11.89 9.66
C SER A 195 -12.38 10.75 9.84
N TYR A 196 -11.87 9.53 9.66
CA TYR A 196 -12.59 8.28 9.90
C TYR A 196 -11.64 7.23 10.50
N THR A 197 -12.16 6.24 11.20
CA THR A 197 -11.35 5.16 11.76
C THR A 197 -11.83 3.82 11.20
N TYR A 198 -10.95 3.14 10.47
CA TYR A 198 -11.19 1.79 9.96
C TYR A 198 -10.63 0.75 10.94
N THR A 199 -11.28 -0.41 11.00
CA THR A 199 -10.85 -1.55 11.82
C THR A 199 -10.88 -2.82 10.96
N TRP A 200 -9.70 -3.43 10.77
CA TRP A 200 -9.51 -4.60 9.93
C TRP A 200 -8.92 -5.76 10.74
N PHE A 201 -9.32 -6.98 10.43
CA PHE A 201 -8.93 -8.17 11.17
C PHE A 201 -8.04 -9.08 10.33
N CYS A 202 -6.86 -9.45 10.85
CA CYS A 202 -5.90 -10.33 10.19
C CYS A 202 -6.27 -11.79 10.48
N SER A 203 -7.04 -12.42 9.60
CA SER A 203 -7.40 -13.83 9.70
C SER A 203 -6.24 -14.74 9.25
N PRO A 204 -6.28 -16.06 9.47
CA PRO A 204 -5.27 -16.98 8.94
C PRO A 204 -5.09 -16.91 7.42
N SER A 205 -6.14 -16.58 6.67
CA SER A 205 -6.09 -16.37 5.22
C SER A 205 -5.55 -15.01 4.81
N SER A 206 -5.22 -14.14 5.76
CA SER A 206 -4.67 -12.81 5.48
C SER A 206 -3.15 -12.79 5.31
N VAL A 207 -2.44 -13.91 5.55
CA VAL A 207 -0.98 -13.97 5.34
C VAL A 207 -0.65 -13.61 3.89
N GLY A 208 0.26 -12.67 3.70
CA GLY A 208 0.71 -12.28 2.36
C GLY A 208 0.97 -10.79 2.20
N THR A 209 0.93 -10.38 0.95
CA THR A 209 1.09 -9.00 0.49
C THR A 209 -0.25 -8.56 -0.11
N TRP A 210 -0.79 -7.45 0.34
CA TRP A 210 -2.11 -6.97 -0.10
C TRP A 210 -2.07 -5.46 -0.32
N PRO A 211 -2.70 -4.92 -1.35
CA PRO A 211 -2.80 -3.48 -1.50
C PRO A 211 -3.84 -2.91 -0.52
N TYR A 212 -3.70 -1.65 -0.20
CA TYR A 212 -4.78 -0.77 0.22
C TYR A 212 -4.74 0.48 -0.64
N HIS A 213 -5.89 1.06 -0.96
CA HIS A 213 -5.96 2.20 -1.87
C HIS A 213 -7.21 3.04 -1.62
N ASP A 214 -7.26 4.22 -2.25
CA ASP A 214 -8.48 5.02 -2.28
C ASP A 214 -9.54 4.36 -3.16
N HIS A 215 -10.74 4.24 -2.64
CA HIS A 215 -11.91 3.71 -3.36
C HIS A 215 -13.14 4.59 -3.08
N SER A 216 -12.90 5.88 -2.98
CA SER A 216 -13.94 6.84 -2.59
C SER A 216 -14.88 7.20 -3.74
N GLN A 217 -15.76 8.12 -3.47
CA GLN A 217 -16.69 8.64 -4.46
C GLN A 217 -15.97 9.06 -5.75
N PRO A 218 -16.41 8.57 -6.92
CA PRO A 218 -15.80 8.93 -8.19
C PRO A 218 -15.79 10.44 -8.40
N GLN A 219 -14.67 10.97 -8.84
CA GLN A 219 -14.49 12.39 -9.15
C GLN A 219 -14.26 12.55 -10.66
N SER A 220 -14.70 13.66 -11.20
CA SER A 220 -14.37 14.02 -12.58
C SER A 220 -13.09 14.85 -12.59
N ILE A 221 -12.06 14.37 -13.28
CA ILE A 221 -10.79 15.08 -13.47
C ILE A 221 -10.92 16.12 -14.57
N THR A 222 -11.92 16.92 -14.60
CA THR A 222 -11.86 18.09 -15.45
C THR A 222 -11.24 19.23 -14.66
N ALA A 223 -10.23 19.86 -15.25
CA ALA A 223 -9.75 21.15 -14.76
C ALA A 223 -10.98 22.05 -14.55
N PRO A 224 -11.06 22.78 -13.42
CA PRO A 224 -12.16 23.70 -13.24
C PRO A 224 -12.22 24.66 -14.43
N SER A 225 -13.39 24.79 -15.03
CA SER A 225 -13.63 25.84 -16.02
C SER A 225 -13.33 27.19 -15.39
N ALA A 226 -13.01 28.20 -16.19
CA ALA A 226 -12.72 29.56 -15.71
C ALA A 226 -13.85 30.16 -14.84
N ASP A 227 -15.05 29.59 -14.87
CA ASP A 227 -16.20 29.91 -14.03
C ASP A 227 -16.31 29.08 -12.73
N GLY A 228 -15.32 28.23 -12.46
CA GLY A 228 -15.30 27.33 -11.28
C GLY A 228 -16.22 26.11 -11.39
N THR A 229 -16.92 25.92 -12.53
CA THR A 229 -17.73 24.73 -12.76
C THR A 229 -16.86 23.59 -13.31
N ARG A 230 -17.05 22.39 -12.81
CA ARG A 230 -16.38 21.19 -13.33
C ARG A 230 -17.29 20.52 -14.35
N LYS A 231 -16.86 20.48 -15.62
CA LYS A 231 -17.54 19.72 -16.66
C LYS A 231 -16.84 18.39 -16.87
N PRO A 232 -17.57 17.28 -17.10
CA PRO A 232 -16.96 16.02 -17.53
C PRO A 232 -16.14 16.26 -18.79
N GLY A 233 -14.90 15.77 -18.82
CA GLY A 233 -14.07 15.81 -20.03
C GLY A 233 -14.68 14.98 -21.17
N PRO A 234 -14.33 15.24 -22.43
CA PRO A 234 -14.82 14.46 -23.55
C PRO A 234 -14.32 13.03 -23.44
N GLY A 235 -15.23 12.11 -23.11
CA GLY A 235 -14.95 10.68 -22.99
C GLY A 235 -14.87 10.12 -21.57
N GLY A 236 -14.81 10.97 -20.52
CA GLY A 236 -14.66 10.52 -19.15
C GLY A 236 -15.99 10.41 -18.41
N GLY A 237 -16.45 9.20 -18.15
CA GLY A 237 -17.27 8.92 -16.98
C GLY A 237 -16.45 9.14 -15.70
N PRO A 238 -17.10 9.17 -14.52
CA PRO A 238 -16.36 9.19 -13.25
C PRO A 238 -15.45 7.96 -13.19
N VAL A 239 -14.15 8.17 -12.99
CA VAL A 239 -13.18 7.10 -12.81
C VAL A 239 -13.18 6.76 -11.33
N MET A 240 -13.59 5.54 -11.00
CA MET A 240 -13.33 4.98 -9.68
C MET A 240 -11.82 4.77 -9.55
N GLU A 241 -11.28 4.94 -8.35
CA GLU A 241 -9.86 4.73 -8.06
C GLU A 241 -8.89 5.79 -8.62
N ILE A 242 -9.40 6.92 -9.04
CA ILE A 242 -8.56 8.04 -9.48
C ILE A 242 -7.50 8.42 -8.42
N GLY A 243 -7.84 8.25 -7.14
CA GLY A 243 -6.91 8.44 -6.05
C GLY A 243 -5.71 7.50 -6.14
N ALA A 244 -5.89 6.27 -6.63
CA ALA A 244 -4.79 5.33 -6.83
C ALA A 244 -3.82 5.83 -7.92
N GLU A 245 -4.31 6.37 -9.02
CA GLU A 245 -3.45 6.96 -10.07
C GLU A 245 -2.70 8.21 -9.59
N LEU A 246 -3.29 8.97 -8.68
CA LEU A 246 -2.64 10.10 -8.04
C LEU A 246 -1.59 9.69 -6.99
N GLY A 247 -1.59 8.42 -6.52
CA GLY A 247 -0.64 7.91 -5.54
C GLY A 247 -1.23 7.43 -4.22
N LEU A 248 -2.56 7.45 -4.06
CA LEU A 248 -3.25 6.98 -2.85
C LEU A 248 -3.32 5.45 -2.79
N PHE A 249 -2.20 4.80 -2.61
CA PHE A 249 -2.08 3.37 -2.40
C PHE A 249 -0.91 3.02 -1.48
N GLY A 250 -0.95 1.82 -0.91
CA GLY A 250 0.12 1.25 -0.11
C GLY A 250 -0.08 -0.25 0.09
N VAL A 251 0.72 -0.88 0.94
CA VAL A 251 0.74 -2.32 1.16
C VAL A 251 0.43 -2.69 2.61
N LEU A 252 -0.41 -3.71 2.78
CA LEU A 252 -0.53 -4.52 3.98
C LEU A 252 0.44 -5.70 3.87
N ALA A 253 1.39 -5.81 4.79
CA ALA A 253 2.32 -6.94 4.90
C ALA A 253 1.94 -7.77 6.13
N ILE A 254 1.19 -8.85 5.89
CA ILE A 254 0.66 -9.71 6.97
C ILE A 254 1.52 -10.97 7.05
N THR A 255 1.96 -11.28 8.26
CA THR A 255 2.80 -12.45 8.56
C THR A 255 2.14 -13.34 9.60
N ASP A 256 2.68 -14.53 9.78
CA ASP A 256 2.35 -15.46 10.86
C ASP A 256 3.62 -16.10 11.43
N GLN A 257 3.46 -17.02 12.38
CA GLN A 257 4.57 -17.75 12.97
C GLN A 257 5.33 -18.67 11.98
N HIS A 258 4.75 -18.96 10.82
CA HIS A 258 5.33 -19.80 9.77
C HIS A 258 6.01 -18.98 8.67
N THR A 259 5.77 -17.69 8.66
CA THR A 259 6.37 -16.78 7.66
C THR A 259 7.89 -16.73 7.86
N PRO A 260 8.71 -17.14 6.89
CA PRO A 260 10.15 -17.16 7.04
C PRO A 260 10.72 -15.78 7.37
N GLN A 261 11.73 -15.74 8.23
CA GLN A 261 12.53 -14.52 8.39
C GLN A 261 13.39 -14.31 7.16
N VAL A 262 13.57 -13.07 6.75
CA VAL A 262 14.37 -12.69 5.59
C VAL A 262 15.41 -11.64 5.96
N ASP A 263 16.55 -11.68 5.27
CA ASP A 263 17.62 -10.70 5.44
C ASP A 263 17.29 -9.39 4.71
N ARG A 264 16.54 -9.50 3.59
CA ARG A 264 16.10 -8.38 2.77
C ARG A 264 14.62 -8.52 2.41
N GLU A 265 13.87 -7.47 2.62
CA GLU A 265 12.49 -7.37 2.14
C GLU A 265 12.37 -6.13 1.27
N PHE A 266 11.97 -6.32 0.01
CA PHE A 266 11.76 -5.25 -0.96
C PHE A 266 10.28 -5.07 -1.22
N ILE A 267 9.84 -3.82 -1.27
CA ILE A 267 8.46 -3.45 -1.59
C ILE A 267 8.46 -2.75 -2.93
N LEU A 268 7.70 -3.25 -3.87
CA LEU A 268 7.65 -2.71 -5.23
C LEU A 268 6.22 -2.56 -5.69
N PHE A 269 5.88 -1.35 -6.12
CA PHE A 269 4.64 -1.06 -6.82
C PHE A 269 4.93 -0.81 -8.29
N LEU A 270 4.17 -1.48 -9.15
CA LEU A 270 4.08 -1.18 -10.57
C LEU A 270 2.80 -0.36 -10.76
N HIS A 271 2.94 0.85 -11.20
CA HIS A 271 1.78 1.72 -11.41
C HIS A 271 2.04 2.73 -12.53
N ASP A 272 0.96 3.13 -13.15
CA ASP A 272 0.95 4.09 -14.24
C ASP A 272 0.25 5.39 -13.82
N ALA A 273 0.52 6.45 -14.53
CA ALA A 273 -0.25 7.69 -14.50
C ALA A 273 -0.31 8.28 -15.90
N SER A 274 -1.47 8.71 -16.31
CA SER A 274 -1.70 9.28 -17.62
C SER A 274 -2.24 10.70 -17.55
N PRO A 275 -1.99 11.56 -18.56
CA PRO A 275 -2.61 12.88 -18.64
C PRO A 275 -4.14 12.85 -18.70
N ALA A 276 -4.74 11.71 -19.04
CA ALA A 276 -6.19 11.54 -19.05
C ALA A 276 -6.76 11.57 -17.61
N ASP A 277 -6.01 11.00 -16.67
CA ASP A 277 -6.41 10.81 -15.28
C ASP A 277 -5.70 11.77 -14.33
N VAL A 278 -4.49 12.23 -14.70
CA VAL A 278 -3.68 13.19 -13.95
C VAL A 278 -3.42 14.42 -14.83
N PRO A 279 -4.33 15.42 -14.85
CA PRO A 279 -4.29 16.55 -15.80
C PRO A 279 -3.06 17.44 -15.71
N SER A 280 -2.36 17.42 -14.60
CA SER A 280 -1.10 18.16 -14.41
C SER A 280 0.11 17.46 -15.04
N LEU A 281 -0.04 16.20 -15.47
CA LEU A 281 1.01 15.44 -16.12
C LEU A 281 1.03 15.73 -17.63
N ALA A 282 2.22 15.97 -18.19
CA ALA A 282 2.37 16.30 -19.62
C ALA A 282 2.40 15.05 -20.52
N HIS A 283 2.86 13.92 -19.99
CA HIS A 283 3.03 12.66 -20.72
C HIS A 283 2.74 11.47 -19.78
N PRO A 284 2.30 10.31 -20.33
CA PRO A 284 2.19 9.11 -19.52
C PRO A 284 3.53 8.73 -18.86
N LEU A 285 3.47 8.23 -17.65
CA LEU A 285 4.61 7.71 -16.89
C LEU A 285 4.29 6.33 -16.35
N ASP A 286 5.21 5.41 -16.57
CA ASP A 286 5.20 4.07 -16.00
C ASP A 286 6.21 4.01 -14.87
N MET A 287 5.75 3.77 -13.65
CA MET A 287 6.51 4.05 -12.45
C MET A 287 6.73 2.83 -11.56
N PHE A 288 7.87 2.80 -10.90
CA PHE A 288 8.13 1.98 -9.73
C PHE A 288 8.20 2.86 -8.49
N ASN A 289 7.28 2.66 -7.53
CA ASN A 289 7.25 3.41 -6.27
C ASN A 289 7.26 4.94 -6.45
N GLY A 290 6.53 5.44 -7.43
CA GLY A 290 6.47 6.86 -7.76
C GLY A 290 7.64 7.39 -8.59
N GLY A 291 8.67 6.58 -8.84
CA GLY A 291 9.81 6.96 -9.69
C GLY A 291 9.74 6.34 -11.08
N ALA A 292 10.23 7.06 -12.08
CA ALA A 292 10.35 6.58 -13.45
C ALA A 292 11.82 6.67 -13.92
N PHE A 293 12.24 5.71 -14.72
CA PHE A 293 13.58 5.56 -15.28
C PHE A 293 14.67 5.25 -14.26
N VAL A 294 15.72 4.60 -14.74
CA VAL A 294 16.86 4.17 -13.94
C VAL A 294 17.48 5.35 -13.18
N ASP A 295 17.88 5.09 -11.94
CA ASP A 295 18.41 6.01 -10.94
C ASP A 295 17.37 7.00 -10.35
N ASN A 296 16.12 6.98 -10.82
CA ASN A 296 14.98 7.65 -10.15
C ASN A 296 14.01 6.62 -9.52
N THR A 297 14.00 5.39 -10.02
CA THR A 297 13.35 4.23 -9.40
C THR A 297 14.19 3.67 -8.26
N PRO A 298 13.64 2.87 -7.34
CA PRO A 298 14.40 2.25 -6.25
C PRO A 298 15.60 1.45 -6.76
N THR A 299 16.75 1.59 -6.10
CA THR A 299 17.91 0.71 -6.27
C THR A 299 17.94 -0.28 -5.11
N PHE A 300 17.53 -1.52 -5.36
CA PHE A 300 17.56 -2.58 -4.35
C PHE A 300 18.95 -3.19 -4.23
N ARG A 301 19.27 -3.69 -3.02
CA ARG A 301 20.60 -4.22 -2.71
C ARG A 301 20.49 -5.46 -1.84
N ALA A 302 21.26 -6.51 -2.21
CA ALA A 302 21.43 -7.72 -1.42
C ALA A 302 22.88 -8.19 -1.46
N LYS A 303 23.17 -9.26 -0.71
CA LYS A 303 24.42 -10.00 -0.75
C LYS A 303 24.13 -11.45 -1.10
N THR A 304 25.10 -12.12 -1.70
CA THR A 304 25.07 -13.58 -1.87
C THR A 304 24.84 -14.25 -0.51
N GLY A 305 23.88 -15.15 -0.45
CA GLY A 305 23.44 -15.82 0.77
C GLY A 305 22.28 -15.15 1.50
N ASP A 306 21.96 -13.88 1.22
CA ASP A 306 20.78 -13.24 1.80
C ASP A 306 19.49 -13.99 1.36
N ARG A 307 18.61 -14.28 2.30
CA ARG A 307 17.22 -14.63 1.98
C ARG A 307 16.47 -13.37 1.66
N VAL A 308 16.01 -13.28 0.42
CA VAL A 308 15.34 -12.10 -0.14
C VAL A 308 13.84 -12.37 -0.27
N ARG A 309 13.03 -11.37 0.07
CA ARG A 309 11.59 -11.32 -0.21
C ARG A 309 11.26 -10.06 -0.98
N TRP A 310 10.59 -10.23 -2.11
CA TRP A 310 9.92 -9.15 -2.82
C TRP A 310 8.43 -9.20 -2.53
N ARG A 311 7.88 -8.07 -2.09
CA ARG A 311 6.45 -7.83 -2.01
C ARG A 311 6.09 -6.87 -3.12
N ILE A 312 5.35 -7.36 -4.08
CA ILE A 312 5.07 -6.65 -5.33
C ILE A 312 3.56 -6.44 -5.42
N ALA A 313 3.15 -5.25 -5.82
CA ALA A 313 1.75 -4.92 -6.11
C ALA A 313 1.67 -4.15 -7.42
N ALA A 314 0.63 -4.41 -8.21
CA ALA A 314 0.30 -3.62 -9.38
C ALA A 314 -0.95 -2.79 -9.10
N LEU A 315 -0.88 -1.50 -9.38
CA LEU A 315 -1.98 -0.54 -9.24
C LEU A 315 -2.09 0.29 -10.52
N GLY A 316 -3.26 0.86 -10.75
CA GLY A 316 -3.55 1.59 -11.99
C GLY A 316 -4.44 0.79 -12.92
N ASN A 317 -4.41 1.08 -14.21
CA ASN A 317 -5.32 0.50 -15.20
C ASN A 317 -4.67 -0.57 -16.08
N ASP A 318 -3.33 -0.65 -16.09
CA ASP A 318 -2.61 -1.51 -16.99
C ASP A 318 -2.17 -2.85 -16.39
N PHE A 319 -1.89 -3.81 -17.27
CA PHE A 319 -1.30 -5.09 -16.92
C PHE A 319 0.22 -4.98 -17.02
N HIS A 320 0.91 -5.53 -16.04
CA HIS A 320 2.37 -5.49 -15.95
C HIS A 320 2.96 -6.89 -15.94
N VAL A 321 4.21 -7.02 -16.33
CA VAL A 321 4.97 -8.26 -16.21
C VAL A 321 6.26 -7.98 -15.47
N PHE A 322 6.32 -8.36 -14.19
CA PHE A 322 7.53 -8.20 -13.38
C PHE A 322 8.60 -9.20 -13.81
N HIS A 323 9.82 -8.70 -14.03
CA HIS A 323 11.00 -9.47 -14.38
C HIS A 323 12.25 -8.94 -13.69
N VAL A 324 13.13 -9.85 -13.27
CA VAL A 324 14.47 -9.53 -12.74
C VAL A 324 15.53 -10.30 -13.52
N HIS A 325 16.48 -9.58 -14.10
CA HIS A 325 17.59 -10.19 -14.85
C HIS A 325 18.42 -11.11 -13.97
N GLY A 326 18.77 -12.27 -14.52
CA GLY A 326 19.63 -13.25 -13.86
C GLY A 326 18.98 -14.02 -12.70
N HIS A 327 17.72 -13.80 -12.40
CA HIS A 327 17.00 -14.39 -11.28
C HIS A 327 15.75 -15.14 -11.72
N ARG A 328 15.39 -16.14 -10.94
CA ARG A 328 14.18 -16.94 -11.12
C ARG A 328 13.65 -17.37 -9.75
N TRP A 329 12.37 -17.63 -9.68
CA TRP A 329 11.71 -18.09 -8.46
C TRP A 329 10.72 -19.19 -8.76
N HIS A 330 10.33 -19.90 -7.71
CA HIS A 330 9.34 -20.95 -7.83
C HIS A 330 7.93 -20.39 -7.68
N SER A 331 7.08 -20.64 -8.66
CA SER A 331 5.65 -20.35 -8.63
C SER A 331 4.84 -21.65 -8.53
N PRO A 332 3.52 -21.61 -8.32
CA PRO A 332 2.69 -22.80 -8.41
C PRO A 332 2.76 -23.52 -9.77
N ALA A 333 3.12 -22.80 -10.84
CA ALA A 333 3.30 -23.36 -12.19
C ALA A 333 4.73 -23.91 -12.47
N GLY A 334 5.64 -23.81 -11.48
CA GLY A 334 7.04 -24.20 -11.61
C GLY A 334 8.00 -23.00 -11.57
N TRP A 335 9.20 -23.18 -12.13
CA TRP A 335 10.19 -22.09 -12.19
C TRP A 335 9.78 -21.04 -13.23
N VAL A 336 9.82 -19.81 -12.82
CA VAL A 336 9.56 -18.63 -13.66
C VAL A 336 10.59 -17.53 -13.39
N ASP A 337 10.82 -16.65 -14.34
CA ASP A 337 11.63 -15.44 -14.24
C ASP A 337 10.81 -14.18 -14.52
N SER A 338 9.57 -14.35 -14.93
CA SER A 338 8.63 -13.29 -15.28
C SER A 338 7.24 -13.66 -14.80
N GLN A 339 6.51 -12.68 -14.24
CA GLN A 339 5.18 -12.89 -13.68
C GLN A 339 4.22 -11.77 -14.08
N LEU A 340 3.10 -12.17 -14.68
CA LEU A 340 2.00 -11.27 -15.00
C LEU A 340 1.32 -10.77 -13.70
N LEU A 341 1.06 -9.47 -13.65
CA LEU A 341 0.26 -8.80 -12.62
C LEU A 341 -0.80 -7.93 -13.32
N GLY A 342 -2.04 -8.03 -12.87
CA GLY A 342 -3.11 -7.13 -13.25
C GLY A 342 -3.38 -6.07 -12.17
N PRO A 343 -4.24 -5.10 -12.45
CA PRO A 343 -4.66 -4.09 -11.46
C PRO A 343 -5.08 -4.71 -10.13
N SER A 344 -4.60 -4.14 -9.03
CA SER A 344 -4.86 -4.59 -7.64
C SER A 344 -4.42 -6.02 -7.32
N THR A 345 -3.56 -6.64 -8.14
CA THR A 345 -2.96 -7.94 -7.83
C THR A 345 -1.61 -7.81 -7.15
N THR A 346 -1.22 -8.85 -6.40
CA THR A 346 0.03 -8.88 -5.68
C THR A 346 0.80 -10.17 -5.92
N LEU A 347 2.11 -10.09 -5.72
CA LEU A 347 3.03 -11.22 -5.79
C LEU A 347 4.00 -11.15 -4.62
N THR A 348 4.24 -12.28 -3.95
CA THR A 348 5.35 -12.43 -3.00
C THR A 348 6.34 -13.43 -3.58
N VAL A 349 7.57 -12.97 -3.78
CA VAL A 349 8.69 -13.79 -4.30
C VAL A 349 9.71 -13.96 -3.20
N GLU A 350 10.18 -15.20 -3.00
CA GLU A 350 11.24 -15.49 -2.05
C GLU A 350 12.29 -16.41 -2.70
N TYR A 351 13.55 -16.09 -2.47
CA TYR A 351 14.69 -16.91 -2.85
C TYR A 351 15.90 -16.63 -1.97
N VAL A 352 16.90 -17.49 -2.03
CA VAL A 352 18.24 -17.19 -1.47
C VAL A 352 19.07 -16.64 -2.61
N GLU A 353 19.69 -15.48 -2.38
CA GLU A 353 20.50 -14.80 -3.37
C GLU A 353 21.77 -15.58 -3.70
N ASP A 354 21.98 -15.92 -4.95
CA ASP A 354 23.12 -16.75 -5.41
C ASP A 354 23.86 -16.17 -6.63
N ASN A 355 23.45 -14.98 -7.10
CA ASN A 355 23.96 -14.43 -8.35
C ASN A 355 24.48 -12.98 -8.19
N PRO A 356 25.74 -12.79 -7.76
CA PRO A 356 26.31 -11.45 -7.60
C PRO A 356 26.43 -10.72 -8.94
N GLY A 357 26.14 -9.43 -8.94
CA GLY A 357 26.19 -8.62 -10.16
C GLY A 357 25.37 -7.33 -10.07
N HIS A 358 25.39 -6.60 -11.19
CA HIS A 358 24.59 -5.42 -11.39
C HIS A 358 23.46 -5.74 -12.35
N TRP A 359 22.30 -5.97 -11.80
CA TRP A 359 21.12 -6.40 -12.54
C TRP A 359 20.13 -5.25 -12.71
N ILE A 360 19.21 -5.38 -13.66
CA ILE A 360 18.00 -4.57 -13.72
C ILE A 360 16.78 -5.43 -13.39
N TYR A 361 15.78 -4.79 -12.83
CA TYR A 361 14.40 -5.29 -12.79
C TYR A 361 13.50 -4.34 -13.57
N HIS A 362 12.50 -4.86 -14.25
CA HIS A 362 11.65 -4.04 -15.09
C HIS A 362 10.28 -4.68 -15.36
N CYS A 363 9.35 -3.90 -15.86
CA CYS A 363 8.16 -4.43 -16.52
C CYS A 363 8.55 -4.96 -17.91
N HIS A 364 8.15 -6.19 -18.24
CA HIS A 364 8.49 -6.79 -19.54
C HIS A 364 7.51 -6.40 -20.66
N VAL A 365 6.47 -5.59 -20.36
CA VAL A 365 5.74 -4.86 -21.38
C VAL A 365 6.67 -3.77 -21.90
N THR A 366 7.03 -3.84 -23.18
CA THR A 366 8.09 -3.00 -23.75
C THR A 366 7.79 -1.51 -23.62
N GLU A 367 6.56 -1.11 -23.86
CA GLU A 367 6.12 0.29 -23.74
C GLU A 367 6.28 0.80 -22.30
N HIS A 368 5.94 0.00 -21.30
CA HIS A 368 6.07 0.38 -19.89
C HIS A 368 7.55 0.48 -19.46
N MET A 369 8.40 -0.44 -19.91
CA MET A 369 9.85 -0.33 -19.68
C MET A 369 10.40 0.97 -20.28
N MET A 370 10.00 1.28 -21.51
CA MET A 370 10.42 2.50 -22.20
C MET A 370 9.77 3.78 -21.63
N GLY A 371 8.62 3.63 -20.98
CA GLY A 371 7.89 4.69 -20.26
C GLY A 371 8.44 5.00 -18.87
N GLY A 372 9.38 4.16 -18.37
CA GLY A 372 10.08 4.44 -17.11
C GLY A 372 10.10 3.30 -16.08
N MET A 373 9.40 2.19 -16.33
CA MET A 373 9.28 1.07 -15.39
C MET A 373 10.50 0.14 -15.43
N VAL A 374 11.65 0.67 -15.03
CA VAL A 374 12.95 -0.03 -14.97
C VAL A 374 13.77 0.48 -13.78
N GLY A 375 14.47 -0.41 -13.06
CA GLY A 375 15.28 -0.09 -11.90
C GLY A 375 16.51 -0.99 -11.75
N ARG A 376 17.36 -0.71 -10.75
CA ARG A 376 18.59 -1.46 -10.48
C ARG A 376 18.44 -2.43 -9.32
N TYR A 377 18.98 -3.63 -9.48
CA TYR A 377 19.19 -4.59 -8.41
C TYR A 377 20.68 -4.94 -8.33
N LEU A 378 21.30 -4.63 -7.20
CA LEU A 378 22.75 -4.77 -7.01
C LEU A 378 23.00 -5.86 -5.96
N VAL A 379 23.70 -6.90 -6.37
CA VAL A 379 24.09 -8.02 -5.50
C VAL A 379 25.60 -8.04 -5.35
N THR A 380 26.06 -7.97 -4.12
CA THR A 380 27.49 -8.12 -3.77
C THR A 380 27.78 -9.52 -3.25
N GLU A 381 29.05 -9.92 -3.26
CA GLU A 381 29.52 -11.13 -2.60
C GLU A 381 29.37 -11.06 -1.08
#